data_e5482d80395ce8f08e5307a3f23e3059
#
_entry.id   e5482d80395ce8f08e5307a3f23e3059
#
_cell.length_a   1.000
_cell.length_b   1.000
_cell.length_c   1.000
_cell.angle_alpha   90.00
_cell.angle_beta   90.00
_cell.angle_gamma   90.00
#
_symmetry.space_group_name_H-M   'P 1'
#
loop_
_entity.id
_entity.type
_entity.pdbx_description
1 polymer ?
#
loop_
_entity_poly.entity_id
_entity_poly.type
_entity_poly.pdbx_seq_one_letter_code
_entity_poly.pdbx_strand_id
1 'polypeptide(L)'
;MPGTVDLLQAPLALLDRNFPQRLVTLPSGARVAVRECGVPGARPTVVLLHGISSGAASWLHTAARVGESAHVIAWDAPGYGDSTPLPGDAPLDVDYAVRLHELLQVLDVYRCVLVGHSLGALMACAYARGLGASRVARVVLISPAGGYGAAGQVAARDRVRSERRAALKTLGVEGLAERISQRLLSPAADAAAKAWVQWNAARLQPAGYLQAVELLCSSDLGASRGLAAPVEVHCGDADVVTPAAACRVWADLFDAPFDLIEGAGHASPVEQPEAVAHLITRAALKVTGVQQDE
;
A
#
# COMPACT_ATOMS: atom_id res chain seq x y z
N MET A 1 -7.68 15.01 -27.99
CA MET A 1 -7.23 14.33 -26.75
C MET A 1 -8.29 13.33 -26.38
N PRO A 2 -7.98 12.06 -26.13
CA PRO A 2 -8.96 11.11 -25.62
C PRO A 2 -9.51 11.64 -24.27
N GLY A 3 -10.83 11.50 -24.07
CA GLY A 3 -11.46 11.88 -22.81
C GLY A 3 -10.99 10.98 -21.66
N THR A 4 -11.10 11.43 -20.40
CA THR A 4 -10.72 10.63 -19.21
C THR A 4 -11.42 9.27 -19.20
N VAL A 5 -12.64 9.18 -19.71
CA VAL A 5 -13.41 7.93 -19.81
C VAL A 5 -12.70 6.93 -20.73
N ASP A 6 -12.16 7.38 -21.87
CA ASP A 6 -11.45 6.52 -22.82
C ASP A 6 -10.16 5.94 -22.21
N LEU A 7 -9.47 6.72 -21.38
CA LEU A 7 -8.23 6.30 -20.72
C LEU A 7 -8.45 5.22 -19.65
N LEU A 8 -9.66 5.13 -19.09
CA LEU A 8 -9.99 4.16 -18.04
C LEU A 8 -10.61 2.86 -18.57
N GLN A 9 -11.13 2.82 -19.80
CA GLN A 9 -11.83 1.64 -20.33
C GLN A 9 -10.95 0.39 -20.31
N ALA A 10 -9.73 0.47 -20.86
CA ALA A 10 -8.82 -0.67 -20.93
C ALA A 10 -8.33 -1.11 -19.52
N PRO A 11 -7.87 -0.23 -18.64
CA PRO A 11 -7.50 -0.62 -17.26
C PRO A 11 -8.66 -1.23 -16.48
N LEU A 12 -9.88 -0.71 -16.58
CA LEU A 12 -11.05 -1.27 -15.89
C LEU A 12 -11.40 -2.67 -16.39
N ALA A 13 -11.38 -2.88 -17.72
CA ALA A 13 -11.60 -4.20 -18.29
C ALA A 13 -10.52 -5.22 -17.88
N LEU A 14 -9.26 -4.77 -17.76
CA LEU A 14 -8.17 -5.59 -17.23
C LEU A 14 -8.34 -5.90 -15.74
N LEU A 15 -8.80 -4.90 -14.96
CA LEU A 15 -9.04 -5.05 -13.53
C LEU A 15 -10.07 -6.16 -13.26
N ASP A 16 -11.19 -6.15 -13.98
CA ASP A 16 -12.26 -7.13 -13.82
C ASP A 16 -11.85 -8.54 -14.27
N ARG A 17 -11.01 -8.63 -15.31
CA ARG A 17 -10.59 -9.91 -15.90
C ARG A 17 -9.42 -10.53 -15.17
N ASN A 18 -8.38 -9.76 -14.87
CA ASN A 18 -7.08 -10.25 -14.43
C ASN A 18 -6.82 -10.03 -12.95
N PHE A 19 -7.60 -9.14 -12.32
CA PHE A 19 -7.44 -8.80 -10.91
C PHE A 19 -8.81 -8.53 -10.26
N PRO A 20 -9.73 -9.52 -10.37
CA PRO A 20 -11.10 -9.35 -9.90
C PRO A 20 -11.16 -9.13 -8.38
N GLN A 21 -12.17 -8.37 -7.96
CA GLN A 21 -12.47 -8.16 -6.54
C GLN A 21 -13.36 -9.28 -6.02
N ARG A 22 -13.10 -9.72 -4.79
CA ARG A 22 -14.04 -10.51 -3.99
C ARG A 22 -14.11 -10.00 -2.55
N LEU A 23 -15.23 -10.23 -1.91
CA LEU A 23 -15.42 -9.94 -0.48
C LEU A 23 -15.16 -11.18 0.34
N VAL A 24 -14.29 -11.05 1.34
CA VAL A 24 -13.97 -12.09 2.32
C VAL A 24 -14.67 -11.73 3.63
N THR A 25 -15.54 -12.61 4.12
CA THR A 25 -16.17 -12.46 5.43
C THR A 25 -15.26 -13.06 6.49
N LEU A 26 -14.93 -12.29 7.51
CA LEU A 26 -14.05 -12.65 8.61
C LEU A 26 -14.83 -13.26 9.77
N PRO A 27 -14.19 -14.00 10.69
CA PRO A 27 -14.84 -14.53 11.89
C PRO A 27 -15.50 -13.46 12.76
N SER A 28 -14.95 -12.24 12.77
CA SER A 28 -15.54 -11.07 13.44
C SER A 28 -16.85 -10.56 12.80
N GLY A 29 -17.25 -11.12 11.66
CA GLY A 29 -18.39 -10.64 10.85
C GLY A 29 -18.05 -9.46 9.94
N ALA A 30 -16.85 -8.88 10.05
CA ALA A 30 -16.40 -7.84 9.15
C ALA A 30 -16.10 -8.42 7.75
N ARG A 31 -16.25 -7.59 6.72
CA ARG A 31 -15.91 -7.96 5.34
C ARG A 31 -14.68 -7.19 4.87
N VAL A 32 -13.81 -7.84 4.14
CA VAL A 32 -12.65 -7.23 3.51
C VAL A 32 -12.70 -7.50 2.01
N ALA A 33 -12.64 -6.45 1.22
CA ALA A 33 -12.48 -6.54 -0.22
C ALA A 33 -11.02 -6.85 -0.53
N VAL A 34 -10.81 -7.86 -1.35
CA VAL A 34 -9.48 -8.26 -1.85
C VAL A 34 -9.53 -8.41 -3.36
N ARG A 35 -8.37 -8.21 -3.98
CA ARG A 35 -8.13 -8.54 -5.38
C ARG A 35 -7.02 -9.56 -5.43
N GLU A 36 -7.18 -10.56 -6.27
CA GLU A 36 -6.24 -11.68 -6.36
C GLU A 36 -5.88 -11.99 -7.80
N CYS A 37 -4.63 -12.37 -8.03
CA CYS A 37 -4.16 -12.92 -9.30
C CYS A 37 -2.99 -13.89 -9.07
N GLY A 38 -2.54 -14.51 -10.15
CA GLY A 38 -1.51 -15.56 -10.11
C GLY A 38 -2.10 -16.92 -9.78
N VAL A 39 -1.24 -17.85 -9.41
CA VAL A 39 -1.64 -19.24 -9.15
C VAL A 39 -1.95 -19.41 -7.66
N PRO A 40 -3.22 -19.67 -7.27
CA PRO A 40 -3.57 -19.92 -5.87
C PRO A 40 -2.75 -21.07 -5.31
N GLY A 41 -2.19 -20.89 -4.11
CA GLY A 41 -1.30 -21.87 -3.47
C GLY A 41 0.14 -21.85 -4.00
N ALA A 42 0.46 -21.09 -5.04
CA ALA A 42 1.85 -20.87 -5.42
C ALA A 42 2.60 -20.17 -4.29
N ARG A 43 3.80 -20.60 -4.03
CA ARG A 43 4.67 -19.97 -3.02
C ARG A 43 5.81 -19.25 -3.75
N PRO A 44 6.12 -18.04 -3.32
CA PRO A 44 5.57 -17.33 -2.17
C PRO A 44 4.24 -16.63 -2.48
N THR A 45 3.41 -16.44 -1.44
CA THR A 45 2.29 -15.51 -1.50
C THR A 45 2.81 -14.08 -1.28
N VAL A 46 2.38 -13.14 -2.10
CA VAL A 46 2.68 -11.71 -1.98
C VAL A 46 1.43 -10.97 -1.55
N VAL A 47 1.51 -10.23 -0.45
CA VAL A 47 0.40 -9.44 0.10
C VAL A 47 0.71 -7.96 -0.06
N LEU A 48 -0.17 -7.22 -0.75
CA LEU A 48 0.02 -5.82 -1.13
C LEU A 48 -0.91 -4.90 -0.32
N LEU A 49 -0.33 -3.94 0.39
CA LEU A 49 -1.02 -2.96 1.22
C LEU A 49 -0.84 -1.55 0.63
N HIS A 50 -1.93 -0.91 0.25
CA HIS A 50 -1.95 0.38 -0.43
C HIS A 50 -1.76 1.59 0.48
N GLY A 51 -1.51 2.77 -0.11
CA GLY A 51 -1.38 4.07 0.57
C GLY A 51 -2.73 4.74 0.88
N ILE A 52 -2.68 5.84 1.66
CA ILE A 52 -3.87 6.53 2.22
C ILE A 52 -4.89 7.02 1.18
N SER A 53 -4.47 7.33 -0.03
CA SER A 53 -5.35 7.87 -1.08
C SER A 53 -5.46 6.92 -2.27
N SER A 54 -5.47 5.63 -1.99
CA SER A 54 -5.41 4.58 -3.00
C SER A 54 -6.35 3.43 -2.63
N GLY A 55 -6.19 2.27 -3.25
CA GLY A 55 -6.92 1.03 -3.00
C GLY A 55 -6.21 -0.15 -3.65
N ALA A 56 -6.74 -1.36 -3.48
CA ALA A 56 -6.20 -2.58 -4.07
C ALA A 56 -6.03 -2.49 -5.59
N ALA A 57 -6.91 -1.74 -6.27
CA ALA A 57 -6.87 -1.58 -7.71
C ALA A 57 -5.62 -0.85 -8.22
N SER A 58 -4.96 -0.03 -7.39
CA SER A 58 -3.72 0.67 -7.80
C SER A 58 -2.58 -0.28 -8.16
N TRP A 59 -2.64 -1.50 -7.69
CA TRP A 59 -1.65 -2.55 -7.93
C TRP A 59 -1.86 -3.32 -9.25
N LEU A 60 -2.89 -3.00 -10.04
CA LEU A 60 -3.31 -3.79 -11.21
C LEU A 60 -2.15 -4.30 -12.07
N HIS A 61 -1.34 -3.38 -12.60
CA HIS A 61 -0.27 -3.75 -13.53
C HIS A 61 0.91 -4.42 -12.81
N THR A 62 1.29 -3.93 -11.64
CA THR A 62 2.30 -4.54 -10.78
C THR A 62 1.90 -5.97 -10.39
N ALA A 63 0.65 -6.16 -9.91
CA ALA A 63 0.15 -7.46 -9.50
C ALA A 63 0.09 -8.46 -10.65
N ALA A 64 -0.29 -8.03 -11.85
CA ALA A 64 -0.30 -8.87 -13.03
C ALA A 64 1.08 -9.47 -13.35
N ARG A 65 2.15 -8.67 -13.23
CA ARG A 65 3.54 -9.12 -13.44
C ARG A 65 4.03 -10.04 -12.34
N VAL A 66 3.81 -9.66 -11.07
CA VAL A 66 4.19 -10.51 -9.93
C VAL A 66 3.43 -11.83 -9.96
N GLY A 67 2.16 -11.82 -10.41
CA GLY A 67 1.29 -12.98 -10.53
C GLY A 67 1.75 -14.02 -11.54
N GLU A 68 2.67 -13.69 -12.44
CA GLU A 68 3.30 -14.66 -13.37
C GLU A 68 4.11 -15.74 -12.60
N SER A 69 4.58 -15.43 -11.37
CA SER A 69 5.44 -16.32 -10.57
C SER A 69 4.98 -16.51 -9.13
N ALA A 70 3.96 -15.79 -8.67
CA ALA A 70 3.49 -15.83 -7.29
C ALA A 70 1.96 -15.77 -7.20
N HIS A 71 1.41 -16.15 -6.05
CA HIS A 71 0.03 -15.81 -5.69
C HIS A 71 0.01 -14.41 -5.08
N VAL A 72 -0.74 -13.48 -5.67
CA VAL A 72 -0.81 -12.07 -5.24
C VAL A 72 -2.17 -11.77 -4.64
N ILE A 73 -2.16 -11.15 -3.47
CA ILE A 73 -3.35 -10.69 -2.76
C ILE A 73 -3.15 -9.20 -2.44
N ALA A 74 -4.01 -8.33 -2.95
CA ALA A 74 -4.09 -6.93 -2.55
C ALA A 74 -5.40 -6.69 -1.80
N TRP A 75 -5.36 -6.05 -0.65
CA TRP A 75 -6.55 -5.70 0.08
C TRP A 75 -7.00 -4.27 -0.18
N ASP A 76 -8.28 -4.00 -0.08
CA ASP A 76 -8.75 -2.68 0.29
C ASP A 76 -8.74 -2.61 1.82
N ALA A 77 -7.93 -1.71 2.36
CA ALA A 77 -7.80 -1.55 3.81
C ALA A 77 -9.16 -1.28 4.47
N PRO A 78 -9.33 -1.54 5.78
CA PRO A 78 -10.56 -1.21 6.49
C PRO A 78 -11.08 0.19 6.18
N GLY A 79 -12.35 0.29 5.76
CA GLY A 79 -12.98 1.53 5.36
C GLY A 79 -12.64 2.02 3.95
N TYR A 80 -11.95 1.22 3.13
CA TYR A 80 -11.71 1.47 1.71
C TYR A 80 -12.52 0.50 0.85
N GLY A 81 -12.93 0.95 -0.34
CA GLY A 81 -13.74 0.15 -1.23
C GLY A 81 -14.98 -0.41 -0.51
N ASP A 82 -15.16 -1.73 -0.59
CA ASP A 82 -16.25 -2.45 0.10
C ASP A 82 -15.83 -3.07 1.44
N SER A 83 -14.65 -2.73 1.95
CA SER A 83 -14.15 -3.21 3.24
C SER A 83 -14.83 -2.52 4.40
N THR A 84 -15.31 -3.31 5.37
CA THR A 84 -15.89 -2.80 6.62
C THR A 84 -14.88 -1.93 7.37
N PRO A 85 -15.23 -0.69 7.77
CA PRO A 85 -14.37 0.14 8.60
C PRO A 85 -14.00 -0.55 9.93
N LEU A 86 -12.93 -0.07 10.56
CA LEU A 86 -12.62 -0.45 11.94
C LEU A 86 -13.60 0.20 12.91
N PRO A 87 -13.80 -0.39 14.10
CA PRO A 87 -14.58 0.26 15.15
C PRO A 87 -13.96 1.59 15.61
N GLY A 88 -14.81 2.55 15.95
CA GLY A 88 -14.37 3.86 16.46
C GLY A 88 -13.78 4.79 15.39
N ASP A 89 -13.44 6.00 15.82
CA ASP A 89 -13.01 7.07 14.90
C ASP A 89 -11.48 7.21 14.78
N ALA A 90 -10.71 6.61 15.71
CA ALA A 90 -9.27 6.74 15.79
C ALA A 90 -8.59 5.38 16.03
N PRO A 91 -8.70 4.42 15.07
CA PRO A 91 -8.04 3.14 15.19
C PRO A 91 -6.54 3.28 15.15
N LEU A 92 -5.85 2.41 15.87
CA LEU A 92 -4.40 2.32 15.93
C LEU A 92 -3.87 1.34 14.86
N ASP A 93 -2.58 1.33 14.65
CA ASP A 93 -1.90 0.42 13.72
C ASP A 93 -2.11 -1.06 14.08
N VAL A 94 -2.24 -1.37 15.37
CA VAL A 94 -2.56 -2.72 15.85
C VAL A 94 -3.95 -3.19 15.40
N ASP A 95 -4.93 -2.29 15.29
CA ASP A 95 -6.28 -2.65 14.85
C ASP A 95 -6.29 -3.06 13.37
N TYR A 96 -5.50 -2.37 12.53
CA TYR A 96 -5.25 -2.78 11.15
C TYR A 96 -4.49 -4.11 11.08
N ALA A 97 -3.52 -4.32 11.96
CA ALA A 97 -2.78 -5.58 12.03
C ALA A 97 -3.67 -6.76 12.43
N VAL A 98 -4.61 -6.57 13.36
CA VAL A 98 -5.62 -7.58 13.72
C VAL A 98 -6.51 -7.92 12.52
N ARG A 99 -7.02 -6.90 11.80
CA ARG A 99 -7.85 -7.12 10.62
C ARG A 99 -7.10 -7.86 9.51
N LEU A 100 -5.83 -7.52 9.28
CA LEU A 100 -4.98 -8.23 8.33
C LEU A 100 -4.72 -9.67 8.77
N HIS A 101 -4.53 -9.90 10.07
CA HIS A 101 -4.33 -11.24 10.62
C HIS A 101 -5.54 -12.15 10.37
N GLU A 102 -6.75 -11.67 10.70
CA GLU A 102 -8.00 -12.41 10.44
C GLU A 102 -8.14 -12.73 8.93
N LEU A 103 -7.87 -11.75 8.07
CA LEU A 103 -7.93 -11.93 6.61
C LEU A 103 -6.99 -13.03 6.15
N LEU A 104 -5.72 -12.96 6.54
CA LEU A 104 -4.70 -13.93 6.12
C LEU A 104 -4.94 -15.33 6.72
N GLN A 105 -5.62 -15.44 7.85
CA GLN A 105 -6.09 -16.73 8.39
C GLN A 105 -7.19 -17.32 7.50
N VAL A 106 -8.22 -16.53 7.15
CA VAL A 106 -9.33 -17.00 6.29
C VAL A 106 -8.84 -17.38 4.88
N LEU A 107 -7.78 -16.73 4.40
CA LEU A 107 -7.19 -17.00 3.10
C LEU A 107 -6.13 -18.11 3.10
N ASP A 108 -5.92 -18.79 4.24
CA ASP A 108 -4.91 -19.83 4.42
C ASP A 108 -3.49 -19.42 4.03
N VAL A 109 -3.16 -18.13 4.24
CA VAL A 109 -1.83 -17.59 3.99
C VAL A 109 -0.96 -17.80 5.22
N TYR A 110 -0.16 -18.83 5.23
CA TYR A 110 0.73 -19.19 6.35
C TYR A 110 2.10 -18.50 6.28
N ARG A 111 2.55 -18.14 5.09
CA ARG A 111 3.82 -17.42 4.88
C ARG A 111 3.71 -16.51 3.67
N CYS A 112 4.19 -15.25 3.80
CA CYS A 112 4.09 -14.26 2.73
C CYS A 112 5.27 -13.30 2.69
N VAL A 113 5.47 -12.68 1.53
CA VAL A 113 6.15 -11.40 1.38
C VAL A 113 5.10 -10.31 1.55
N LEU A 114 5.32 -9.40 2.49
CA LEU A 114 4.39 -8.33 2.79
C LEU A 114 4.91 -7.01 2.22
N VAL A 115 4.16 -6.43 1.31
CA VAL A 115 4.52 -5.17 0.62
C VAL A 115 3.66 -4.04 1.15
N GLY A 116 4.27 -2.99 1.66
CA GLY A 116 3.58 -1.79 2.14
C GLY A 116 3.97 -0.55 1.34
N HIS A 117 3.00 0.06 0.66
CA HIS A 117 3.19 1.34 -0.02
C HIS A 117 2.69 2.49 0.84
N SER A 118 3.52 3.52 1.05
CA SER A 118 3.14 4.73 1.78
C SER A 118 2.55 4.41 3.17
N LEU A 119 1.28 4.73 3.45
CA LEU A 119 0.58 4.36 4.67
C LEU A 119 0.56 2.85 4.92
N GLY A 120 0.49 2.04 3.86
CA GLY A 120 0.57 0.58 3.94
C GLY A 120 1.85 0.07 4.59
N ALA A 121 2.93 0.87 4.60
CA ALA A 121 4.17 0.55 5.32
C ALA A 121 3.96 0.49 6.84
N LEU A 122 3.16 1.41 7.41
CA LEU A 122 2.81 1.40 8.83
C LEU A 122 2.00 0.15 9.18
N MET A 123 1.02 -0.21 8.35
CA MET A 123 0.22 -1.43 8.53
C MET A 123 1.07 -2.70 8.42
N ALA A 124 1.96 -2.76 7.41
CA ALA A 124 2.85 -3.89 7.18
C ALA A 124 3.81 -4.10 8.37
N CYS A 125 4.44 -3.04 8.82
CA CYS A 125 5.38 -3.11 9.94
C CYS A 125 4.67 -3.41 11.27
N ALA A 126 3.48 -2.83 11.52
CA ALA A 126 2.67 -3.17 12.69
C ALA A 126 2.30 -4.66 12.73
N TYR A 127 1.91 -5.22 11.59
CA TYR A 127 1.63 -6.65 11.49
C TYR A 127 2.88 -7.50 11.67
N ALA A 128 3.98 -7.17 10.99
CA ALA A 128 5.22 -7.95 11.03
C ALA A 128 5.89 -7.98 12.42
N ARG A 129 5.77 -6.87 13.21
CA ARG A 129 6.33 -6.84 14.57
C ARG A 129 5.48 -7.55 15.63
N GLY A 130 4.22 -7.85 15.31
CA GLY A 130 3.25 -8.46 16.23
C GLY A 130 2.71 -9.79 15.70
N LEU A 131 1.42 -9.81 15.39
CA LEU A 131 0.66 -11.02 15.02
C LEU A 131 1.21 -11.75 13.79
N GLY A 132 1.92 -11.05 12.91
CA GLY A 132 2.50 -11.60 11.69
C GLY A 132 3.95 -12.05 11.80
N ALA A 133 4.59 -11.96 12.97
CA ALA A 133 6.04 -12.19 13.11
C ALA A 133 6.51 -13.56 12.57
N SER A 134 5.72 -14.62 12.72
CA SER A 134 6.03 -15.95 12.18
C SER A 134 5.57 -16.17 10.73
N ARG A 135 4.66 -15.33 10.23
CA ARG A 135 4.04 -15.45 8.90
C ARG A 135 4.76 -14.61 7.85
N VAL A 136 5.27 -13.44 8.24
CA VAL A 136 5.95 -12.53 7.32
C VAL A 136 7.39 -13.01 7.12
N ALA A 137 7.69 -13.47 5.92
CA ALA A 137 9.02 -13.94 5.56
C ALA A 137 9.95 -12.80 5.12
N ARG A 138 9.38 -11.72 4.60
CA ARG A 138 10.09 -10.51 4.16
C ARG A 138 9.11 -9.33 4.10
N VAL A 139 9.61 -8.13 4.36
CA VAL A 139 8.86 -6.86 4.21
C VAL A 139 9.49 -6.05 3.10
N VAL A 140 8.67 -5.57 2.17
CA VAL A 140 9.08 -4.61 1.12
C VAL A 140 8.34 -3.31 1.35
N LEU A 141 9.07 -2.24 1.59
CA LEU A 141 8.51 -0.91 1.83
C LEU A 141 8.75 -0.04 0.59
N ILE A 142 7.68 0.48 0.02
CA ILE A 142 7.74 1.36 -1.15
C ILE A 142 7.25 2.74 -0.73
N SER A 143 8.13 3.74 -0.87
CA SER A 143 7.81 5.12 -0.48
C SER A 143 7.16 5.22 0.92
N PRO A 144 7.77 4.61 1.97
CA PRO A 144 7.12 4.42 3.25
C PRO A 144 6.77 5.73 3.96
N ALA A 145 5.55 5.84 4.47
CA ALA A 145 5.17 6.89 5.41
C ALA A 145 5.75 6.55 6.79
N GLY A 146 6.41 7.53 7.43
CA GLY A 146 6.98 7.36 8.77
C GLY A 146 5.96 7.45 9.90
N GLY A 147 4.81 8.07 9.65
CA GLY A 147 3.85 8.44 10.68
C GLY A 147 4.26 9.70 11.46
N TYR A 148 3.39 10.12 12.37
CA TYR A 148 3.59 11.30 13.23
C TYR A 148 3.40 10.98 14.71
N GLY A 149 3.45 9.69 15.08
CA GLY A 149 3.25 9.21 16.47
C GLY A 149 4.47 9.34 17.35
N ALA A 150 5.66 9.56 16.78
CA ALA A 150 6.90 9.68 17.54
C ALA A 150 6.87 10.87 18.51
N ALA A 151 7.59 10.71 19.65
CA ALA A 151 7.78 11.79 20.60
C ALA A 151 8.41 13.02 19.92
N GLY A 152 7.89 14.21 20.22
CA GLY A 152 8.34 15.47 19.61
C GLY A 152 7.64 15.86 18.32
N GLN A 153 6.79 15.00 17.74
CA GLN A 153 6.05 15.31 16.50
C GLN A 153 4.62 15.86 16.72
N VAL A 154 4.25 16.21 17.94
CA VAL A 154 2.88 16.63 18.31
C VAL A 154 2.37 17.76 17.41
N ALA A 155 3.15 18.82 17.20
CA ALA A 155 2.73 19.96 16.37
C ALA A 155 2.54 19.57 14.89
N ALA A 156 3.43 18.73 14.33
CA ALA A 156 3.33 18.23 12.96
C ALA A 156 2.11 17.30 12.81
N ARG A 157 1.90 16.42 13.77
CA ARG A 157 0.75 15.51 13.84
C ARG A 157 -0.57 16.29 13.83
N ASP A 158 -0.72 17.27 14.71
CA ASP A 158 -1.98 18.02 14.86
C ASP A 158 -2.25 18.88 13.63
N ARG A 159 -1.21 19.46 13.02
CA ARG A 159 -1.30 20.16 11.74
C ARG A 159 -1.76 19.22 10.63
N VAL A 160 -1.12 18.08 10.41
CA VAL A 160 -1.47 17.13 9.35
C VAL A 160 -2.89 16.62 9.52
N ARG A 161 -3.30 16.29 10.76
CA ARG A 161 -4.68 15.88 11.08
C ARG A 161 -5.67 16.96 10.67
N SER A 162 -5.45 18.20 11.10
CA SER A 162 -6.31 19.33 10.80
C SER A 162 -6.40 19.61 9.29
N GLU A 163 -5.26 19.69 8.61
CA GLU A 163 -5.19 19.97 7.17
C GLU A 163 -5.93 18.90 6.35
N ARG A 164 -5.74 17.62 6.66
CA ARG A 164 -6.40 16.52 5.92
C ARG A 164 -7.90 16.47 6.16
N ARG A 165 -8.36 16.70 7.40
CA ARG A 165 -9.78 16.81 7.74
C ARG A 165 -10.42 18.02 7.06
N ALA A 166 -9.77 19.18 7.08
CA ALA A 166 -10.22 20.39 6.41
C ALA A 166 -10.29 20.22 4.90
N ALA A 167 -9.27 19.58 4.29
CA ALA A 167 -9.25 19.32 2.85
C ALA A 167 -10.44 18.44 2.43
N LEU A 168 -10.70 17.33 3.14
CA LEU A 168 -11.86 16.49 2.85
C LEU A 168 -13.18 17.25 3.00
N LYS A 169 -13.33 18.05 4.06
CA LYS A 169 -14.53 18.84 4.32
C LYS A 169 -14.79 19.90 3.24
N THR A 170 -13.72 20.54 2.75
CA THR A 170 -13.81 21.69 1.82
C THR A 170 -13.92 21.22 0.37
N LEU A 171 -13.15 20.20 -0.03
CA LEU A 171 -13.03 19.76 -1.42
C LEU A 171 -13.95 18.59 -1.74
N GLY A 172 -14.44 17.89 -0.72
CA GLY A 172 -15.09 16.60 -0.91
C GLY A 172 -14.11 15.53 -1.42
N VAL A 173 -14.62 14.34 -1.73
CA VAL A 173 -13.79 13.23 -2.24
C VAL A 173 -13.25 13.53 -3.64
N GLU A 174 -14.08 14.08 -4.53
CA GLU A 174 -13.71 14.37 -5.91
C GLU A 174 -12.59 15.42 -6.01
N GLY A 175 -12.75 16.58 -5.34
CA GLY A 175 -11.72 17.61 -5.34
C GLY A 175 -10.44 17.17 -4.61
N LEU A 176 -10.57 16.30 -3.60
CA LEU A 176 -9.42 15.70 -2.95
C LEU A 176 -8.67 14.74 -3.91
N ALA A 177 -9.40 13.93 -4.70
CA ALA A 177 -8.82 13.03 -5.68
C ALA A 177 -8.07 13.77 -6.79
N GLU A 178 -8.63 14.87 -7.29
CA GLU A 178 -7.97 15.73 -8.28
C GLU A 178 -6.66 16.31 -7.71
N ARG A 179 -6.70 16.89 -6.52
CA ARG A 179 -5.52 17.48 -5.87
C ARG A 179 -4.43 16.45 -5.60
N ILE A 180 -4.81 15.23 -5.18
CA ILE A 180 -3.89 14.16 -4.86
C ILE A 180 -3.20 13.65 -6.12
N SER A 181 -3.92 13.43 -7.22
CA SER A 181 -3.35 12.92 -8.47
C SER A 181 -2.22 13.79 -9.01
N GLN A 182 -2.30 15.11 -8.81
CA GLN A 182 -1.25 16.05 -9.21
C GLN A 182 0.03 15.93 -8.36
N ARG A 183 -0.09 15.48 -7.11
CA ARG A 183 1.03 15.44 -6.16
C ARG A 183 1.71 14.07 -6.07
N LEU A 184 0.98 13.00 -6.35
CA LEU A 184 1.51 11.63 -6.20
C LEU A 184 2.37 11.18 -7.37
N LEU A 185 2.29 11.86 -8.50
CA LEU A 185 2.92 11.45 -9.74
C LEU A 185 4.16 12.29 -10.05
N SER A 186 5.09 11.70 -10.78
CA SER A 186 6.24 12.41 -11.32
C SER A 186 5.81 13.46 -12.36
N PRO A 187 6.62 14.47 -12.65
CA PRO A 187 6.33 15.42 -13.72
C PRO A 187 6.20 14.78 -15.10
N ALA A 188 6.80 13.61 -15.31
CA ALA A 188 6.78 12.86 -16.56
C ALA A 188 5.58 11.91 -16.70
N ALA A 189 4.74 11.76 -15.67
CA ALA A 189 3.60 10.86 -15.68
C ALA A 189 2.64 11.15 -16.83
N ASP A 190 2.21 10.12 -17.52
CA ASP A 190 1.27 10.23 -18.63
C ASP A 190 -0.18 10.48 -18.17
N ALA A 191 -1.05 10.72 -19.12
CA ALA A 191 -2.47 10.98 -18.85
C ALA A 191 -3.21 9.75 -18.31
N ALA A 192 -2.77 8.53 -18.66
CA ALA A 192 -3.39 7.29 -18.19
C ALA A 192 -3.07 7.05 -16.72
N ALA A 193 -1.81 7.24 -16.30
CA ALA A 193 -1.40 7.19 -14.89
C ALA A 193 -2.17 8.21 -14.04
N LYS A 194 -2.32 9.45 -14.54
CA LYS A 194 -3.09 10.50 -13.87
C LYS A 194 -4.55 10.10 -13.68
N ALA A 195 -5.20 9.62 -14.75
CA ALA A 195 -6.58 9.16 -14.73
C ALA A 195 -6.75 7.99 -13.75
N TRP A 196 -5.80 7.04 -13.73
CA TRP A 196 -5.87 5.87 -12.86
C TRP A 196 -5.70 6.22 -11.38
N VAL A 197 -4.75 7.09 -11.04
CA VAL A 197 -4.56 7.58 -9.66
C VAL A 197 -5.77 8.37 -9.20
N GLN A 198 -6.31 9.26 -10.05
CA GLN A 198 -7.51 10.03 -9.73
C GLN A 198 -8.73 9.13 -9.55
N TRP A 199 -8.93 8.14 -10.40
CA TRP A 199 -10.02 7.17 -10.28
C TRP A 199 -9.95 6.38 -8.97
N ASN A 200 -8.76 5.90 -8.58
CA ASN A 200 -8.56 5.21 -7.30
C ASN A 200 -8.88 6.13 -6.11
N ALA A 201 -8.38 7.37 -6.13
CA ALA A 201 -8.61 8.34 -5.05
C ALA A 201 -10.07 8.79 -4.96
N ALA A 202 -10.81 8.86 -6.07
CA ALA A 202 -12.24 9.19 -6.08
C ALA A 202 -13.13 8.10 -5.47
N ARG A 203 -12.60 6.92 -5.21
CA ARG A 203 -13.30 5.80 -4.55
C ARG A 203 -13.13 5.78 -3.03
N LEU A 204 -12.49 6.81 -2.46
CA LEU A 204 -12.33 6.96 -1.02
C LEU A 204 -13.69 7.03 -0.32
N GLN A 205 -13.81 6.28 0.77
CA GLN A 205 -14.91 6.41 1.71
C GLN A 205 -14.49 7.42 2.80
N PRO A 206 -15.24 8.51 3.03
CA PRO A 206 -14.84 9.57 3.98
C PRO A 206 -14.49 9.05 5.37
N ALA A 207 -15.29 8.13 5.93
CA ALA A 207 -15.05 7.57 7.25
C ALA A 207 -13.72 6.77 7.29
N GLY A 208 -13.49 5.89 6.31
CA GLY A 208 -12.24 5.11 6.22
C GLY A 208 -11.02 5.98 5.99
N TYR A 209 -11.15 7.03 5.17
CA TYR A 209 -10.08 8.01 4.99
C TYR A 209 -9.73 8.73 6.28
N LEU A 210 -10.72 9.14 7.08
CA LEU A 210 -10.48 9.77 8.38
C LEU A 210 -9.82 8.82 9.38
N GLN A 211 -10.20 7.55 9.40
CA GLN A 211 -9.51 6.51 10.18
C GLN A 211 -8.05 6.35 9.73
N ALA A 212 -7.79 6.36 8.43
CA ALA A 212 -6.43 6.30 7.89
C ALA A 212 -5.59 7.56 8.19
N VAL A 213 -6.23 8.73 8.29
CA VAL A 213 -5.57 9.96 8.80
C VAL A 213 -5.16 9.78 10.27
N GLU A 214 -6.02 9.18 11.10
CA GLU A 214 -5.67 8.90 12.50
C GLU A 214 -4.54 7.88 12.61
N LEU A 215 -4.56 6.80 11.80
CA LEU A 215 -3.44 5.86 11.70
C LEU A 215 -2.13 6.58 11.38
N LEU A 216 -2.13 7.44 10.34
CA LEU A 216 -0.95 8.21 9.95
C LEU A 216 -0.44 9.11 11.09
N CYS A 217 -1.38 9.70 11.83
CA CYS A 217 -1.08 10.63 12.91
C CYS A 217 -0.61 9.95 14.20
N SER A 218 -1.08 8.74 14.49
CA SER A 218 -0.79 8.02 15.74
C SER A 218 0.37 7.05 15.63
N SER A 219 0.71 6.59 14.42
CA SER A 219 1.76 5.59 14.21
C SER A 219 3.15 6.19 14.11
N ASP A 220 4.14 5.37 14.47
CA ASP A 220 5.57 5.63 14.31
C ASP A 220 6.23 4.41 13.67
N LEU A 221 6.73 4.57 12.45
CA LEU A 221 7.44 3.49 11.73
C LEU A 221 8.70 3.06 12.50
N GLY A 222 9.33 3.99 13.21
CA GLY A 222 10.51 3.73 14.04
C GLY A 222 10.27 2.73 15.18
N ALA A 223 9.02 2.60 15.65
CA ALA A 223 8.62 1.61 16.64
C ALA A 223 8.76 0.15 16.13
N SER A 224 8.97 -0.03 14.84
CA SER A 224 9.17 -1.34 14.20
C SER A 224 10.65 -1.68 13.97
N ARG A 225 11.58 -0.93 14.57
CA ARG A 225 13.01 -1.27 14.55
C ARG A 225 13.25 -2.67 15.08
N GLY A 226 14.11 -3.42 14.41
CA GLY A 226 14.46 -4.78 14.85
C GLY A 226 13.43 -5.85 14.46
N LEU A 227 12.67 -5.64 13.37
CA LEU A 227 11.83 -6.69 12.78
C LEU A 227 12.65 -7.96 12.55
N ALA A 228 12.06 -9.11 12.88
CA ALA A 228 12.69 -10.41 12.62
C ALA A 228 12.73 -10.72 11.10
N ALA A 229 11.72 -10.28 10.35
CA ALA A 229 11.70 -10.43 8.91
C ALA A 229 12.64 -9.41 8.24
N PRO A 230 13.48 -9.80 7.28
CA PRO A 230 14.29 -8.86 6.51
C PRO A 230 13.44 -7.82 5.81
N VAL A 231 13.91 -6.57 5.80
CA VAL A 231 13.24 -5.42 5.19
C VAL A 231 14.01 -4.97 3.94
N GLU A 232 13.31 -4.51 2.93
CA GLU A 232 13.84 -3.77 1.78
C GLU A 232 13.07 -2.46 1.64
N VAL A 233 13.74 -1.37 1.30
CA VAL A 233 13.13 -0.03 1.15
C VAL A 233 13.39 0.50 -0.24
N HIS A 234 12.34 0.96 -0.91
CA HIS A 234 12.40 1.52 -2.26
C HIS A 234 11.63 2.84 -2.32
N CYS A 235 12.03 3.72 -3.21
CA CYS A 235 11.41 5.04 -3.34
C CYS A 235 11.48 5.52 -4.79
N GLY A 236 10.42 6.15 -5.29
CA GLY A 236 10.50 6.87 -6.56
C GLY A 236 11.54 8.00 -6.50
N ASP A 237 12.35 8.16 -7.53
CA ASP A 237 13.38 9.19 -7.59
C ASP A 237 12.80 10.62 -7.64
N ALA A 238 11.58 10.75 -8.17
CA ALA A 238 10.81 11.99 -8.21
C ALA A 238 9.73 12.11 -7.12
N ASP A 239 9.77 11.27 -6.07
CA ASP A 239 8.80 11.30 -4.98
C ASP A 239 8.96 12.56 -4.10
N VAL A 240 7.96 13.44 -4.14
CA VAL A 240 7.89 14.67 -3.33
C VAL A 240 7.03 14.53 -2.07
N VAL A 241 6.41 13.37 -1.86
CA VAL A 241 5.55 13.08 -0.69
C VAL A 241 6.35 12.45 0.43
N THR A 242 7.10 11.41 0.12
CA THR A 242 8.08 10.76 0.97
C THR A 242 9.43 10.72 0.24
N PRO A 243 10.16 11.83 0.20
CA PRO A 243 11.35 11.96 -0.64
C PRO A 243 12.41 10.89 -0.34
N ALA A 244 13.23 10.57 -1.33
CA ALA A 244 14.27 9.55 -1.23
C ALA A 244 15.16 9.71 0.01
N ALA A 245 15.48 10.95 0.41
CA ALA A 245 16.24 11.22 1.63
C ALA A 245 15.52 10.74 2.91
N ALA A 246 14.21 10.92 2.97
CA ALA A 246 13.41 10.43 4.10
C ALA A 246 13.29 8.90 4.10
N CYS A 247 13.11 8.29 2.90
CA CYS A 247 13.06 6.83 2.77
C CYS A 247 14.40 6.17 3.14
N ARG A 248 15.53 6.82 2.83
CA ARG A 248 16.87 6.34 3.23
C ARG A 248 17.04 6.28 4.75
N VAL A 249 16.48 7.24 5.50
CA VAL A 249 16.49 7.19 6.98
C VAL A 249 15.81 5.91 7.49
N TRP A 250 14.74 5.48 6.84
CA TRP A 250 14.06 4.23 7.20
C TRP A 250 14.88 3.00 6.80
N ALA A 251 15.53 3.02 5.63
CA ALA A 251 16.44 1.95 5.23
C ALA A 251 17.58 1.78 6.24
N ASP A 252 18.22 2.88 6.65
CA ASP A 252 19.28 2.87 7.66
C ASP A 252 18.76 2.35 9.02
N LEU A 253 17.54 2.73 9.42
CA LEU A 253 16.93 2.27 10.67
C LEU A 253 16.71 0.75 10.71
N PHE A 254 16.31 0.17 9.57
CA PHE A 254 16.04 -1.26 9.43
C PHE A 254 17.27 -2.08 9.03
N ASP A 255 18.43 -1.46 8.83
CA ASP A 255 19.62 -2.10 8.22
C ASP A 255 19.26 -2.79 6.90
N ALA A 256 18.52 -2.06 6.06
CA ALA A 256 17.89 -2.57 4.85
C ALA A 256 18.51 -1.99 3.58
N PRO A 257 18.57 -2.76 2.49
CA PRO A 257 18.94 -2.24 1.17
C PRO A 257 17.95 -1.15 0.75
N PHE A 258 18.47 -0.15 0.02
CA PHE A 258 17.70 0.97 -0.51
C PHE A 258 17.98 1.16 -1.99
N ASP A 259 16.91 1.06 -2.81
CA ASP A 259 17.00 1.31 -4.25
C ASP A 259 16.01 2.42 -4.66
N LEU A 260 16.38 3.22 -5.66
CA LEU A 260 15.48 4.16 -6.32
C LEU A 260 14.71 3.49 -7.45
N ILE A 261 13.46 3.90 -7.64
CA ILE A 261 12.61 3.54 -8.78
C ILE A 261 12.66 4.72 -9.74
N GLU A 262 13.39 4.54 -10.81
CA GLU A 262 13.69 5.58 -11.80
C GLU A 262 12.43 6.05 -12.52
N GLY A 263 12.25 7.37 -12.70
CA GLY A 263 11.13 7.98 -13.38
C GLY A 263 9.78 7.89 -12.64
N ALA A 264 9.79 7.59 -11.34
CA ALA A 264 8.58 7.45 -10.55
C ALA A 264 8.44 8.56 -9.50
N GLY A 265 7.21 9.06 -9.33
CA GLY A 265 6.79 9.80 -8.15
C GLY A 265 6.40 8.88 -7.00
N HIS A 266 5.51 9.37 -6.13
CA HIS A 266 5.01 8.61 -4.98
C HIS A 266 4.16 7.40 -5.39
N ALA A 267 3.38 7.51 -6.48
CA ALA A 267 2.55 6.42 -6.99
C ALA A 267 3.33 5.45 -7.88
N SER A 268 4.56 5.09 -7.50
CA SER A 268 5.45 4.23 -8.28
C SER A 268 4.82 2.90 -8.73
N PRO A 269 3.91 2.23 -7.99
CA PRO A 269 3.24 1.04 -8.49
C PRO A 269 2.35 1.28 -9.72
N VAL A 270 1.95 2.54 -9.96
CA VAL A 270 1.16 2.94 -11.12
C VAL A 270 2.06 3.45 -12.25
N GLU A 271 3.09 4.24 -11.93
CA GLU A 271 3.96 4.86 -12.92
C GLU A 271 5.00 3.91 -13.50
N GLN A 272 5.56 3.04 -12.66
CA GLN A 272 6.64 2.11 -13.01
C GLN A 272 6.31 0.69 -12.56
N PRO A 273 5.17 0.11 -13.02
CA PRO A 273 4.68 -1.17 -12.54
C PRO A 273 5.65 -2.33 -12.80
N GLU A 274 6.40 -2.30 -13.90
CA GLU A 274 7.41 -3.32 -14.24
C GLU A 274 8.58 -3.27 -13.26
N ALA A 275 9.12 -2.08 -12.98
CA ALA A 275 10.22 -1.92 -12.04
C ALA A 275 9.80 -2.35 -10.63
N VAL A 276 8.61 -1.92 -10.17
CA VAL A 276 8.05 -2.31 -8.88
C VAL A 276 7.81 -3.82 -8.81
N ALA A 277 7.26 -4.42 -9.87
CA ALA A 277 7.05 -5.86 -9.93
C ALA A 277 8.38 -6.64 -9.87
N HIS A 278 9.42 -6.16 -10.54
CA HIS A 278 10.75 -6.76 -10.47
C HIS A 278 11.31 -6.76 -9.05
N LEU A 279 11.21 -5.64 -8.32
CA LEU A 279 11.66 -5.56 -6.93
C LEU A 279 10.90 -6.54 -6.03
N ILE A 280 9.57 -6.61 -6.16
CA ILE A 280 8.73 -7.53 -5.38
C ILE A 280 9.05 -8.99 -5.72
N THR A 281 9.20 -9.33 -7.00
CA THR A 281 9.52 -10.69 -7.44
C THR A 281 10.90 -11.11 -6.94
N ARG A 282 11.90 -10.25 -7.03
CA ARG A 282 13.24 -10.48 -6.47
C ARG A 282 13.17 -10.75 -4.95
N ALA A 283 12.38 -9.97 -4.21
CA ALA A 283 12.16 -10.19 -2.79
C ALA A 283 11.46 -11.53 -2.50
N ALA A 284 10.51 -11.91 -3.35
CA ALA A 284 9.79 -13.17 -3.25
C ALA A 284 10.69 -14.39 -3.51
N LEU A 285 11.55 -14.34 -4.50
CA LEU A 285 12.51 -15.40 -4.82
C LEU A 285 13.50 -15.67 -3.68
N LYS A 286 13.93 -14.63 -2.94
CA LYS A 286 14.78 -14.78 -1.75
C LYS A 286 14.11 -15.60 -0.63
N VAL A 287 12.79 -15.70 -0.61
CA VAL A 287 12.04 -16.50 0.37
C VAL A 287 11.98 -17.99 -0.02
N THR A 288 12.07 -18.30 -1.31
CA THR A 288 12.03 -19.67 -1.84
C THR A 288 13.40 -20.34 -1.91
N GLY A 289 14.47 -19.61 -1.65
CA GLY A 289 15.84 -20.14 -1.74
C GLY A 289 16.33 -20.34 -3.18
N VAL A 290 15.60 -19.85 -4.18
CA VAL A 290 16.06 -19.86 -5.58
C VAL A 290 17.04 -18.71 -5.76
N GLN A 291 18.34 -19.01 -5.80
CA GLN A 291 19.34 -18.06 -6.29
C GLN A 291 19.14 -17.91 -7.79
N GLN A 292 18.95 -16.69 -8.27
CA GLN A 292 19.21 -16.37 -9.66
C GLN A 292 20.73 -16.26 -9.81
N ASP A 293 21.32 -17.15 -10.59
CA ASP A 293 22.70 -16.95 -11.09
C ASP A 293 22.67 -15.66 -11.90
N GLU A 294 23.49 -14.66 -11.50
CA GLU A 294 23.70 -13.40 -12.19
C GLU A 294 24.38 -13.55 -13.54
#